data_c1f2cae20c230b62eb97a5c57a83e9c4
#
_entry.id   c1f2cae20c230b62eb97a5c57a83e9c4
#
_cell.length_a   1.000
_cell.length_b   1.000
_cell.length_c   1.000
_cell.angle_alpha   90.00
_cell.angle_beta   90.00
_cell.angle_gamma   90.00
#
_symmetry.space_group_name_H-M   'P 1'
#
loop_
_entity.id
_entity.type
_entity.pdbx_description
1 polymer ?
#
loop_
_entity_poly.entity_id
_entity_poly.type
_entity_poly.pdbx_seq_one_letter_code
_entity_poly.pdbx_strand_id
1 'polypeptide(L)'
;KDAPYWYIDTHAGGGLYDLSSEQATKLGEFHDGIERLWQRDDLPPAVAEYVAVVQALNPHGSLKRYPGSPWIADHLLREADKLRLFELHGNECRILGKLFKDAGRRAQVQAMDGFAGLKAILPPPPKRALVLIDPSYETKDDYRNVVSAMQESLKRFATGTYAIWYPQLARTESRQLPEKLKGLASNWLNVALRVDKP
;
A
#
# COMPACT_ATOMS: atom_id res chain seq x y z
N LYS A 1 -8.93 14.39 -17.14
CA LYS A 1 -8.45 15.69 -16.58
C LYS A 1 -7.00 15.51 -16.18
N ASP A 2 -6.12 16.36 -16.70
CA ASP A 2 -4.66 16.26 -16.52
C ASP A 2 -4.15 16.84 -15.19
N ALA A 3 -5.04 17.19 -14.26
CA ALA A 3 -4.63 17.69 -12.95
C ALA A 3 -3.88 16.62 -12.16
N PRO A 4 -2.73 16.96 -11.54
CA PRO A 4 -1.96 16.02 -10.75
C PRO A 4 -2.71 15.56 -9.51
N TYR A 5 -2.30 14.41 -8.95
CA TYR A 5 -2.79 13.95 -7.67
C TYR A 5 -1.65 13.47 -6.78
N TRP A 6 -1.96 13.25 -5.50
CA TRP A 6 -1.04 12.67 -4.55
C TRP A 6 -1.40 11.21 -4.26
N TYR A 7 -0.41 10.35 -4.34
CA TYR A 7 -0.44 9.07 -3.68
C TYR A 7 0.15 9.23 -2.27
N ILE A 8 -0.59 8.79 -1.27
CA ILE A 8 -0.21 8.91 0.13
C ILE A 8 -0.22 7.51 0.72
N ASP A 9 0.90 7.07 1.27
CA ASP A 9 1.06 5.76 1.89
C ASP A 9 1.42 5.94 3.35
N THR A 10 0.58 5.43 4.23
CA THR A 10 0.73 5.62 5.68
C THR A 10 1.69 4.62 6.32
N HIS A 11 1.95 3.49 5.66
CA HIS A 11 2.82 2.42 6.17
C HIS A 11 3.62 1.84 5.01
N ALA A 12 4.54 2.67 4.49
CA ALA A 12 5.15 2.45 3.18
C ALA A 12 6.16 1.30 3.13
N GLY A 13 6.67 0.83 4.27
CA GLY A 13 7.70 -0.21 4.32
C GLY A 13 8.98 0.19 3.59
N GLY A 14 9.81 -0.79 3.22
CA GLY A 14 11.06 -0.57 2.47
C GLY A 14 10.86 -0.28 0.97
N GLY A 15 9.66 -0.50 0.46
CA GLY A 15 9.26 -0.23 -0.92
C GLY A 15 9.75 -1.25 -1.96
N LEU A 16 10.76 -2.05 -1.63
CA LEU A 16 11.32 -3.07 -2.50
C LEU A 16 11.90 -4.21 -1.66
N TYR A 17 11.58 -5.44 -2.01
CA TYR A 17 11.97 -6.62 -1.24
C TYR A 17 12.76 -7.61 -2.10
N ASP A 18 13.86 -8.13 -1.54
CA ASP A 18 14.67 -9.20 -2.14
C ASP A 18 14.12 -10.56 -1.69
N LEU A 19 13.56 -11.32 -2.63
CA LEU A 19 13.00 -12.65 -2.36
C LEU A 19 14.07 -13.70 -2.09
N SER A 20 15.33 -13.43 -2.41
CA SER A 20 16.47 -14.29 -2.08
C SER A 20 17.01 -14.06 -0.67
N SER A 21 16.48 -13.07 0.05
CA SER A 21 16.89 -12.78 1.43
C SER A 21 16.52 -13.94 2.37
N GLU A 22 17.33 -14.12 3.41
CA GLU A 22 17.10 -15.16 4.42
C GLU A 22 15.69 -15.06 5.05
N GLN A 23 15.23 -13.85 5.31
CA GLN A 23 13.90 -13.59 5.86
C GLN A 23 12.78 -13.99 4.89
N ALA A 24 12.87 -13.60 3.62
CA ALA A 24 11.87 -13.94 2.61
C ALA A 24 11.82 -15.45 2.36
N THR A 25 12.99 -16.10 2.30
CA THR A 25 13.10 -17.56 2.11
C THR A 25 12.53 -18.32 3.31
N LYS A 26 12.75 -17.83 4.53
CA LYS A 26 12.24 -18.45 5.75
C LYS A 26 10.73 -18.39 5.86
N LEU A 27 10.11 -17.27 5.48
CA LEU A 27 8.65 -17.10 5.48
C LEU A 27 7.98 -17.80 4.30
N GLY A 28 8.62 -17.78 3.13
CA GLY A 28 8.17 -18.48 1.94
C GLY A 28 6.82 -18.05 1.35
N GLU A 29 6.23 -16.95 1.84
CA GLU A 29 4.89 -16.50 1.45
C GLU A 29 4.74 -16.24 -0.05
N PHE A 30 5.83 -15.83 -0.72
CA PHE A 30 5.80 -15.57 -2.16
C PHE A 30 5.59 -16.84 -3.00
N HIS A 31 5.89 -18.03 -2.48
CA HIS A 31 5.64 -19.30 -3.15
C HIS A 31 4.14 -19.58 -3.32
N ASP A 32 3.35 -19.21 -2.31
CA ASP A 32 1.89 -19.34 -2.35
C ASP A 32 1.17 -18.14 -2.98
N GLY A 33 1.92 -17.09 -3.32
CA GLY A 33 1.45 -15.87 -3.92
C GLY A 33 1.91 -15.68 -5.37
N ILE A 34 2.79 -14.69 -5.57
CA ILE A 34 3.22 -14.25 -6.91
C ILE A 34 3.90 -15.35 -7.74
N GLU A 35 4.61 -16.29 -7.13
CA GLU A 35 5.28 -17.36 -7.87
C GLU A 35 4.28 -18.24 -8.62
N ARG A 36 3.10 -18.49 -8.07
CA ARG A 36 2.02 -19.24 -8.75
C ARG A 36 1.48 -18.54 -10.00
N LEU A 37 1.68 -17.23 -10.10
CA LEU A 37 1.19 -16.42 -11.20
C LEU A 37 2.30 -16.12 -12.23
N TRP A 38 3.56 -16.35 -11.88
CA TRP A 38 4.74 -15.82 -12.56
C TRP A 38 4.85 -16.19 -14.05
N GLN A 39 4.46 -17.40 -14.39
CA GLN A 39 4.58 -17.94 -15.76
C GLN A 39 3.23 -18.27 -16.39
N ARG A 40 2.12 -17.79 -15.81
CA ARG A 40 0.79 -18.03 -16.35
C ARG A 40 0.43 -17.03 -17.44
N ASP A 41 -0.19 -17.52 -18.49
CA ASP A 41 -0.71 -16.76 -19.63
C ASP A 41 -2.25 -16.65 -19.67
N ASP A 42 -2.93 -17.40 -18.79
CA ASP A 42 -4.38 -17.46 -18.65
C ASP A 42 -4.97 -16.57 -17.54
N LEU A 43 -4.22 -15.51 -17.16
CA LEU A 43 -4.61 -14.63 -16.05
C LEU A 43 -5.74 -13.66 -16.46
N PRO A 44 -6.69 -13.35 -15.56
CA PRO A 44 -7.61 -12.23 -15.75
C PRO A 44 -6.85 -10.92 -15.97
N PRO A 45 -7.37 -9.97 -16.78
CA PRO A 45 -6.63 -8.77 -17.19
C PRO A 45 -6.00 -7.99 -16.03
N ALA A 46 -6.73 -7.72 -14.96
CA ALA A 46 -6.21 -6.98 -13.80
C ALA A 46 -5.07 -7.72 -13.08
N VAL A 47 -5.11 -9.06 -13.04
CA VAL A 47 -4.04 -9.89 -12.46
C VAL A 47 -2.84 -9.92 -13.40
N ALA A 48 -3.05 -10.00 -14.70
CA ALA A 48 -1.99 -9.93 -15.71
C ALA A 48 -1.25 -8.57 -15.65
N GLU A 49 -1.97 -7.47 -15.52
CA GLU A 49 -1.37 -6.13 -15.31
C GLU A 49 -0.51 -6.10 -14.04
N TYR A 50 -0.98 -6.64 -12.94
CA TYR A 50 -0.20 -6.74 -11.71
C TYR A 50 1.07 -7.57 -11.91
N VAL A 51 0.98 -8.75 -12.52
CA VAL A 51 2.14 -9.59 -12.81
C VAL A 51 3.13 -8.88 -13.73
N ALA A 52 2.65 -8.13 -14.75
CA ALA A 52 3.49 -7.32 -15.63
C ALA A 52 4.29 -6.25 -14.87
N VAL A 53 3.67 -5.61 -13.85
CA VAL A 53 4.38 -4.67 -12.96
C VAL A 53 5.50 -5.37 -12.20
N VAL A 54 5.27 -6.57 -11.67
CA VAL A 54 6.32 -7.34 -10.99
C VAL A 54 7.41 -7.79 -11.96
N GLN A 55 7.04 -8.18 -13.19
CA GLN A 55 7.98 -8.56 -14.24
C GLN A 55 8.88 -7.38 -14.66
N ALA A 56 8.35 -6.17 -14.75
CA ALA A 56 9.14 -4.97 -15.05
C ALA A 56 10.28 -4.75 -14.05
N LEU A 57 10.10 -5.15 -12.80
CA LEU A 57 11.12 -5.14 -11.76
C LEU A 57 12.17 -6.26 -11.91
N ASN A 58 11.84 -7.31 -12.68
CA ASN A 58 12.65 -8.53 -12.87
C ASN A 58 12.98 -8.77 -14.34
N PRO A 59 13.72 -7.87 -15.04
CA PRO A 59 13.90 -7.89 -16.50
C PRO A 59 14.65 -9.12 -17.01
N HIS A 60 15.32 -9.86 -16.15
CA HIS A 60 16.04 -11.09 -16.52
C HIS A 60 15.18 -12.36 -16.42
N GLY A 61 13.87 -12.23 -16.23
CA GLY A 61 12.90 -13.33 -16.26
C GLY A 61 12.83 -14.19 -15.00
N SER A 62 13.73 -14.02 -14.03
CA SER A 62 13.66 -14.73 -12.75
C SER A 62 13.06 -13.85 -11.66
N LEU A 63 12.11 -14.38 -10.91
CA LEU A 63 11.46 -13.71 -9.79
C LEU A 63 12.45 -13.61 -8.60
N LYS A 64 13.11 -12.46 -8.48
CA LYS A 64 14.08 -12.17 -7.40
C LYS A 64 13.67 -11.01 -6.53
N ARG A 65 12.90 -10.08 -7.09
CA ARG A 65 12.49 -8.84 -6.40
C ARG A 65 10.98 -8.74 -6.40
N TYR A 66 10.46 -8.24 -5.30
CA TYR A 66 9.04 -7.99 -5.15
C TYR A 66 8.79 -6.52 -4.80
N PRO A 67 7.86 -5.85 -5.51
CA PRO A 67 7.58 -4.45 -5.27
C PRO A 67 6.67 -4.27 -4.06
N GLY A 68 7.00 -3.33 -3.19
CA GLY A 68 6.05 -2.77 -2.22
C GLY A 68 5.15 -1.72 -2.87
N SER A 69 4.13 -1.30 -2.13
CA SER A 69 3.17 -0.27 -2.57
C SER A 69 3.83 1.03 -3.08
N PRO A 70 4.92 1.56 -2.47
CA PRO A 70 5.58 2.75 -2.99
C PRO A 70 6.18 2.57 -4.38
N TRP A 71 6.80 1.41 -4.64
CA TRP A 71 7.39 1.13 -5.94
C TRP A 71 6.31 0.94 -7.01
N ILE A 72 5.24 0.21 -6.69
CA ILE A 72 4.09 0.03 -7.60
C ILE A 72 3.49 1.39 -7.94
N ALA A 73 3.27 2.23 -6.94
CA ALA A 73 2.73 3.56 -7.15
C ALA A 73 3.66 4.42 -8.03
N ASP A 74 4.96 4.41 -7.77
CA ASP A 74 5.93 5.18 -8.57
C ASP A 74 5.95 4.73 -10.03
N HIS A 75 5.87 3.43 -10.27
CA HIS A 75 5.85 2.84 -11.62
C HIS A 75 4.59 3.22 -12.43
N LEU A 76 3.44 3.36 -11.74
CA LEU A 76 2.15 3.65 -12.38
C LEU A 76 1.82 5.13 -12.46
N LEU A 77 2.42 5.96 -11.61
CA LEU A 77 2.14 7.37 -11.51
C LEU A 77 2.77 8.17 -12.65
N ARG A 78 2.07 9.21 -13.08
CA ARG A 78 2.58 10.18 -14.06
C ARG A 78 3.67 11.05 -13.41
N GLU A 79 4.49 11.67 -14.23
CA GLU A 79 5.56 12.59 -13.77
C GLU A 79 5.02 13.74 -12.90
N ALA A 80 3.85 14.27 -13.22
CA ALA A 80 3.21 15.36 -12.49
C ALA A 80 2.66 14.95 -11.12
N ASP A 81 2.43 13.67 -10.88
CA ASP A 81 1.85 13.15 -9.64
C ASP A 81 2.93 13.07 -8.53
N LYS A 82 2.51 13.05 -7.28
CA LYS A 82 3.41 13.10 -6.13
C LYS A 82 3.19 11.91 -5.20
N LEU A 83 4.28 11.43 -4.61
CA LEU A 83 4.27 10.42 -3.56
C LEU A 83 4.55 11.07 -2.21
N ARG A 84 3.78 10.68 -1.19
CA ARG A 84 3.97 11.06 0.21
C ARG A 84 3.97 9.77 1.02
N LEU A 85 5.15 9.39 1.49
CA LEU A 85 5.42 8.07 2.02
C LEU A 85 5.81 8.21 3.49
N PHE A 86 5.04 7.60 4.36
CA PHE A 86 5.30 7.58 5.80
C PHE A 86 5.73 6.20 6.23
N GLU A 87 6.82 6.13 6.99
CA GLU A 87 7.32 4.88 7.54
C GLU A 87 7.95 5.15 8.90
N LEU A 88 7.39 4.50 9.92
CA LEU A 88 7.85 4.69 11.29
C LEU A 88 9.10 3.86 11.60
N HIS A 89 9.24 2.70 10.98
CA HIS A 89 10.32 1.78 11.24
C HIS A 89 11.64 2.29 10.64
N GLY A 90 12.59 2.65 11.46
CA GLY A 90 13.81 3.37 11.04
C GLY A 90 14.63 2.66 9.96
N ASN A 91 14.72 1.32 10.00
CA ASN A 91 15.43 0.55 8.97
C ASN A 91 14.70 0.59 7.63
N GLU A 92 13.39 0.35 7.64
CA GLU A 92 12.54 0.39 6.44
C GLU A 92 12.51 1.79 5.83
N CYS A 93 12.35 2.82 6.67
CA CYS A 93 12.41 4.22 6.23
C CYS A 93 13.74 4.56 5.56
N ARG A 94 14.88 4.04 6.08
CA ARG A 94 16.20 4.24 5.49
C ARG A 94 16.34 3.55 4.12
N ILE A 95 15.78 2.33 3.96
CA ILE A 95 15.76 1.60 2.69
C ILE A 95 14.89 2.36 1.69
N LEU A 96 13.68 2.76 2.09
CA LEU A 96 12.74 3.54 1.28
C LEU A 96 13.36 4.88 0.85
N GLY A 97 14.04 5.58 1.75
CA GLY A 97 14.74 6.83 1.45
C GLY A 97 15.85 6.66 0.40
N LYS A 98 16.58 5.53 0.42
CA LYS A 98 17.55 5.20 -0.63
C LYS A 98 16.91 4.91 -1.98
N LEU A 99 15.77 4.21 -1.97
CA LEU A 99 15.01 3.90 -3.18
C LEU A 99 14.56 5.18 -3.91
N PHE A 100 14.12 6.19 -3.15
CA PHE A 100 13.59 7.44 -3.70
C PHE A 100 14.56 8.62 -3.65
N LYS A 101 15.86 8.40 -3.42
CA LYS A 101 16.86 9.48 -3.26
C LYS A 101 16.92 10.46 -4.44
N ASP A 102 16.68 9.96 -5.65
CA ASP A 102 16.79 10.73 -6.89
C ASP A 102 15.43 11.28 -7.37
N ALA A 103 14.35 10.98 -6.66
CA ALA A 103 13.00 11.40 -7.03
C ALA A 103 12.70 12.89 -6.72
N GLY A 104 13.59 13.59 -6.03
CA GLY A 104 13.48 15.01 -5.70
C GLY A 104 12.16 15.36 -5.00
N ARG A 105 11.46 16.38 -5.53
CA ARG A 105 10.17 16.82 -4.96
C ARG A 105 9.00 15.92 -5.33
N ARG A 106 9.18 14.96 -6.22
CA ARG A 106 8.12 14.04 -6.66
C ARG A 106 7.77 13.05 -5.54
N ALA A 107 8.76 12.45 -4.89
CA ALA A 107 8.57 11.59 -3.75
C ALA A 107 9.16 12.20 -2.47
N GLN A 108 8.41 12.14 -1.38
CA GLN A 108 8.86 12.55 -0.06
C GLN A 108 8.66 11.39 0.91
N VAL A 109 9.74 10.93 1.52
CA VAL A 109 9.78 9.90 2.56
C VAL A 109 9.94 10.59 3.91
N GLN A 110 9.10 10.24 4.87
CA GLN A 110 9.11 10.83 6.21
C GLN A 110 9.13 9.73 7.27
N ALA A 111 10.12 9.81 8.18
CA ALA A 111 10.27 8.92 9.33
C ALA A 111 9.30 9.33 10.43
N MET A 112 8.03 8.94 10.33
CA MET A 112 7.01 9.27 11.32
C MET A 112 5.81 8.33 11.24
N ASP A 113 4.98 8.36 12.28
CA ASP A 113 3.68 7.69 12.30
C ASP A 113 2.80 8.15 11.14
N GLY A 114 2.34 7.20 10.33
CA GLY A 114 1.58 7.50 9.12
C GLY A 114 0.19 8.09 9.39
N PHE A 115 -0.44 7.77 10.50
CA PHE A 115 -1.72 8.38 10.87
C PHE A 115 -1.55 9.86 11.25
N ALA A 116 -0.47 10.17 11.98
CA ALA A 116 -0.11 11.56 12.29
C ALA A 116 0.28 12.32 11.01
N GLY A 117 1.07 11.68 10.14
CA GLY A 117 1.45 12.23 8.84
C GLY A 117 0.25 12.54 7.96
N LEU A 118 -0.68 11.60 7.84
CA LEU A 118 -1.91 11.79 7.08
C LEU A 118 -2.73 13.00 7.57
N LYS A 119 -2.88 13.11 8.90
CA LYS A 119 -3.56 14.26 9.53
C LYS A 119 -2.89 15.59 9.19
N ALA A 120 -1.56 15.61 9.08
CA ALA A 120 -0.78 16.83 8.82
C ALA A 120 -0.89 17.32 7.36
N ILE A 121 -1.07 16.39 6.39
CA ILE A 121 -1.01 16.74 4.97
C ILE A 121 -2.39 16.81 4.27
N LEU A 122 -3.47 16.41 4.94
CA LEU A 122 -4.82 16.50 4.38
C LEU A 122 -5.49 17.84 4.69
N PRO A 123 -6.18 18.47 3.71
CA PRO A 123 -6.30 18.08 2.30
C PRO A 123 -5.03 18.40 1.50
N PRO A 124 -4.66 17.58 0.50
CA PRO A 124 -3.50 17.88 -0.34
C PRO A 124 -3.76 19.10 -1.24
N PRO A 125 -2.69 19.86 -1.63
CA PRO A 125 -2.86 21.05 -2.46
C PRO A 125 -3.67 20.84 -3.75
N PRO A 126 -3.50 19.74 -4.51
CA PRO A 126 -4.30 19.51 -5.72
C PRO A 126 -5.75 19.10 -5.42
N LYS A 127 -6.11 18.90 -4.15
CA LYS A 127 -7.42 18.38 -3.71
C LYS A 127 -7.81 17.07 -4.43
N ARG A 128 -6.81 16.24 -4.72
CA ARG A 128 -6.94 14.94 -5.33
C ARG A 128 -5.88 14.01 -4.74
N ALA A 129 -6.31 12.93 -4.15
CA ALA A 129 -5.41 11.91 -3.59
C ALA A 129 -6.03 10.51 -3.62
N LEU A 130 -5.13 9.53 -3.73
CA LEU A 130 -5.33 8.16 -3.29
C LEU A 130 -4.50 7.96 -2.03
N VAL A 131 -5.14 7.56 -0.94
CA VAL A 131 -4.51 7.26 0.35
C VAL A 131 -4.56 5.76 0.56
N LEU A 132 -3.41 5.12 0.73
CA LEU A 132 -3.29 3.74 1.18
C LEU A 132 -3.04 3.70 2.70
N ILE A 133 -3.83 2.90 3.39
CA ILE A 133 -3.72 2.67 4.84
C ILE A 133 -3.56 1.16 5.05
N ASP A 134 -2.34 0.75 5.40
CA ASP A 134 -1.96 -0.66 5.54
C ASP A 134 -1.04 -0.88 6.75
N PRO A 135 -1.54 -0.69 7.99
CA PRO A 135 -0.77 -1.00 9.18
C PRO A 135 -0.53 -2.51 9.32
N SER A 136 0.40 -2.91 10.18
CA SER A 136 0.77 -4.33 10.38
C SER A 136 -0.36 -5.19 10.98
N TYR A 137 -1.33 -4.58 11.64
CA TYR A 137 -2.40 -5.27 12.36
C TYR A 137 -1.93 -6.27 13.43
N GLU A 138 -0.73 -6.08 13.94
CA GLU A 138 -0.21 -6.88 15.04
C GLU A 138 -0.99 -6.64 16.33
N THR A 139 -1.39 -5.41 16.55
CA THR A 139 -2.11 -4.98 17.74
C THR A 139 -3.60 -4.74 17.47
N LYS A 140 -4.42 -4.81 18.53
CA LYS A 140 -5.83 -4.42 18.44
C LYS A 140 -6.01 -2.92 18.22
N ASP A 141 -5.02 -2.15 18.59
CA ASP A 141 -5.03 -0.70 18.46
C ASP A 141 -4.99 -0.27 17.00
N ASP A 142 -4.33 -1.03 16.13
CA ASP A 142 -4.27 -0.75 14.70
C ASP A 142 -5.67 -0.64 14.08
N TYR A 143 -6.58 -1.54 14.44
CA TYR A 143 -7.97 -1.50 13.97
C TYR A 143 -8.72 -0.24 14.43
N ARG A 144 -8.48 0.21 15.67
CA ARG A 144 -9.08 1.45 16.20
C ARG A 144 -8.47 2.67 15.54
N ASN A 145 -7.16 2.66 15.36
CA ASN A 145 -6.42 3.76 14.72
C ASN A 145 -6.85 3.95 13.27
N VAL A 146 -7.06 2.87 12.51
CA VAL A 146 -7.60 2.95 11.14
C VAL A 146 -8.97 3.62 11.12
N VAL A 147 -9.90 3.21 11.97
CA VAL A 147 -11.25 3.83 12.05
C VAL A 147 -11.14 5.30 12.43
N SER A 148 -10.34 5.64 13.44
CA SER A 148 -10.12 7.02 13.87
C SER A 148 -9.48 7.88 12.79
N ALA A 149 -8.45 7.37 12.11
CA ALA A 149 -7.79 8.05 11.00
C ALA A 149 -8.76 8.30 9.83
N MET A 150 -9.62 7.34 9.51
CA MET A 150 -10.65 7.51 8.48
C MET A 150 -11.67 8.59 8.86
N GLN A 151 -12.16 8.59 10.11
CA GLN A 151 -13.08 9.62 10.59
C GLN A 151 -12.49 11.03 10.46
N GLU A 152 -11.23 11.19 10.88
CA GLU A 152 -10.53 12.47 10.78
C GLU A 152 -10.22 12.87 9.33
N SER A 153 -9.82 11.89 8.51
CA SER A 153 -9.49 12.14 7.10
C SER A 153 -10.72 12.56 6.30
N LEU A 154 -11.87 11.92 6.50
CA LEU A 154 -13.11 12.27 5.83
C LEU A 154 -13.63 13.67 6.23
N LYS A 155 -13.45 14.09 7.49
CA LYS A 155 -13.77 15.47 7.91
C LYS A 155 -12.91 16.51 7.17
N ARG A 156 -11.65 16.20 6.88
CA ARG A 156 -10.68 17.11 6.25
C ARG A 156 -10.74 17.06 4.72
N PHE A 157 -10.96 15.87 4.17
CA PHE A 157 -10.87 15.61 2.74
C PHE A 157 -11.84 14.49 2.32
N ALA A 158 -13.14 14.79 2.35
CA ALA A 158 -14.20 13.84 2.01
C ALA A 158 -14.19 13.36 0.55
N THR A 159 -13.55 14.11 -0.35
CA THR A 159 -13.47 13.79 -1.78
C THR A 159 -12.26 12.94 -2.16
N GLY A 160 -11.44 12.54 -1.19
CA GLY A 160 -10.31 11.64 -1.37
C GLY A 160 -10.75 10.20 -1.64
N THR A 161 -9.90 9.45 -2.32
CA THR A 161 -10.03 7.99 -2.41
C THR A 161 -9.17 7.35 -1.33
N TYR A 162 -9.74 6.49 -0.52
CA TYR A 162 -9.06 5.80 0.58
C TYR A 162 -9.10 4.30 0.34
N ALA A 163 -7.94 3.68 0.24
CA ALA A 163 -7.77 2.24 0.15
C ALA A 163 -7.27 1.72 1.50
N ILE A 164 -8.03 0.87 2.16
CA ILE A 164 -7.66 0.25 3.43
C ILE A 164 -7.45 -1.23 3.18
N TRP A 165 -6.21 -1.68 3.33
CA TRP A 165 -5.94 -3.12 3.36
C TRP A 165 -6.05 -3.63 4.79
N TYR A 166 -6.61 -4.82 4.96
CA TYR A 166 -6.68 -5.49 6.26
C TYR A 166 -6.74 -7.01 6.10
N PRO A 167 -6.10 -7.78 7.01
CA PRO A 167 -6.12 -9.23 6.96
C PRO A 167 -7.45 -9.79 7.49
N GLN A 168 -7.94 -10.86 6.88
CA GLN A 168 -9.12 -11.58 7.36
C GLN A 168 -8.72 -12.57 8.47
N LEU A 169 -8.60 -12.07 9.70
CA LEU A 169 -8.22 -12.87 10.87
C LEU A 169 -9.45 -13.32 11.66
N ALA A 170 -9.28 -14.38 12.47
CA ALA A 170 -10.34 -14.90 13.33
C ALA A 170 -10.76 -13.95 14.48
N ARG A 171 -9.93 -12.91 14.77
CA ARG A 171 -10.21 -11.95 15.86
C ARG A 171 -11.38 -11.03 15.55
N THR A 172 -12.08 -10.62 16.60
CA THR A 172 -13.30 -9.80 16.51
C THR A 172 -13.06 -8.46 15.81
N GLU A 173 -11.94 -7.83 16.07
CA GLU A 173 -11.57 -6.52 15.51
C GLU A 173 -11.50 -6.56 13.99
N SER A 174 -10.86 -7.62 13.41
CA SER A 174 -10.79 -7.84 11.97
C SER A 174 -12.18 -8.02 11.34
N ARG A 175 -13.05 -8.79 11.99
CA ARG A 175 -14.41 -9.03 11.49
C ARG A 175 -15.30 -7.79 11.54
N GLN A 176 -15.11 -6.92 12.50
CA GLN A 176 -15.91 -5.71 12.69
C GLN A 176 -15.44 -4.51 11.89
N LEU A 177 -14.16 -4.51 11.41
CA LEU A 177 -13.57 -3.37 10.73
C LEU A 177 -14.37 -2.95 9.48
N PRO A 178 -14.77 -3.86 8.57
CA PRO A 178 -15.52 -3.48 7.36
C PRO A 178 -16.81 -2.74 7.67
N GLU A 179 -17.58 -3.22 8.64
CA GLU A 179 -18.86 -2.58 9.00
C GLU A 179 -18.66 -1.20 9.65
N LYS A 180 -17.61 -1.03 10.45
CA LYS A 180 -17.25 0.28 11.00
C LYS A 180 -16.84 1.27 9.92
N LEU A 181 -16.06 0.83 8.93
CA LEU A 181 -15.62 1.67 7.81
C LEU A 181 -16.77 2.01 6.86
N LYS A 182 -17.64 1.04 6.57
CA LYS A 182 -18.85 1.21 5.76
C LYS A 182 -19.77 2.30 6.32
N GLY A 183 -19.88 2.40 7.64
CA GLY A 183 -20.68 3.43 8.30
C GLY A 183 -20.13 4.86 8.19
N LEU A 184 -18.88 5.03 7.69
CA LEU A 184 -18.22 6.34 7.61
C LEU A 184 -18.39 7.05 6.25
N ALA A 185 -18.68 6.32 5.19
CA ALA A 185 -18.73 6.87 3.83
C ALA A 185 -19.96 6.36 3.07
N SER A 186 -20.54 7.24 2.24
CA SER A 186 -21.69 6.90 1.38
C SER A 186 -21.30 6.00 0.21
N ASN A 187 -20.08 6.16 -0.32
CA ASN A 187 -19.53 5.37 -1.43
C ASN A 187 -18.40 4.51 -0.93
N TRP A 188 -18.58 3.20 -0.97
CA TRP A 188 -17.57 2.24 -0.52
C TRP A 188 -17.63 0.96 -1.36
N LEU A 189 -16.51 0.27 -1.41
CA LEU A 189 -16.38 -1.06 -1.98
C LEU A 189 -15.58 -1.91 -0.99
N ASN A 190 -16.05 -3.13 -0.72
CA ASN A 190 -15.30 -4.12 0.04
C ASN A 190 -15.03 -5.33 -0.86
N VAL A 191 -13.76 -5.65 -1.05
CA VAL A 191 -13.31 -6.81 -1.84
C VAL A 191 -12.51 -7.72 -0.92
N ALA A 192 -12.82 -9.00 -0.93
CA ALA A 192 -12.11 -10.00 -0.14
C ALA A 192 -11.59 -11.11 -1.03
N LEU A 193 -10.31 -11.42 -0.91
CA LEU A 193 -9.70 -12.61 -1.49
C LEU A 193 -9.56 -13.66 -0.38
N ARG A 194 -10.11 -14.84 -0.62
CA ARG A 194 -9.91 -16.00 0.26
C ARG A 194 -9.10 -17.03 -0.50
N VAL A 195 -8.07 -17.54 0.15
CA VAL A 195 -7.34 -18.70 -0.34
C VAL A 195 -7.89 -19.90 0.43
N ASP A 196 -8.70 -20.70 -0.25
CA ASP A 196 -9.16 -21.96 0.31
C ASP A 196 -7.96 -22.93 0.33
N LYS A 197 -7.78 -23.62 1.44
CA LYS A 197 -6.81 -24.72 1.46
C LYS A 197 -7.31 -25.80 0.52
N PRO A 198 -6.44 -26.38 -0.31
CA PRO A 198 -6.80 -27.50 -1.16
C PRO A 198 -7.23 -28.70 -0.35
#